data_69c4b28d64ee4e4f0472933c6ebb96dc
#
_entry.id   69c4b28d64ee4e4f0472933c6ebb96dc
#
_cell.length_a   1.000
_cell.length_b   1.000
_cell.length_c   1.000
_cell.angle_alpha   90.00
_cell.angle_beta   90.00
_cell.angle_gamma   90.00
#
_symmetry.space_group_name_H-M   'P 1'
#
loop_
_entity.id
_entity.type
_entity.pdbx_description
1 polymer ?
#
loop_
_entity_poly.entity_id
_entity_poly.type
_entity_poly.pdbx_seq_one_letter_code
_entity_poly.pdbx_strand_id
1 'polypeptide(L)'
;MGLTFGSIGFVVKALLLTEYKQLELTEIPQPEVGAEDVLIQVQACGICGSDIHGWDGSSGRRIPPLVMGHEASGVVAAVGRRVTGFSTGDRVAFDSMVSCGSCWYCRQGAANLCENRMVLGVSCGEYRRYGAFAEYISVPERIVYRIPDSLPFEHAAMIEAVSVAVHAANLTPVALGDTAVVVGSGMIGLLAVQAIRLAG
;
A
#
# COMPACT_ATOMS: atom_id res chain seq x y z
N MET A 1 11.82 -12.00 -20.99
CA MET A 1 10.66 -11.85 -21.89
C MET A 1 10.37 -10.35 -21.93
N GLY A 2 10.59 -9.69 -23.08
CA GLY A 2 10.64 -8.24 -23.20
C GLY A 2 9.30 -7.59 -22.92
N LEU A 3 9.34 -6.48 -22.19
CA LEU A 3 8.22 -5.55 -22.05
C LEU A 3 7.96 -4.91 -23.42
N THR A 4 6.85 -5.25 -24.05
CA THR A 4 6.37 -4.58 -25.26
C THR A 4 5.80 -3.22 -24.85
N PHE A 5 6.55 -2.16 -25.13
CA PHE A 5 6.05 -0.79 -25.05
C PHE A 5 5.14 -0.53 -26.27
N GLY A 6 3.86 -0.48 -26.05
CA GLY A 6 2.86 -0.12 -27.04
C GLY A 6 2.18 1.19 -26.67
N SER A 7 2.17 2.13 -27.63
CA SER A 7 1.53 3.46 -27.66
C SER A 7 2.22 4.57 -26.84
N ILE A 8 2.22 5.77 -27.43
CA ILE A 8 2.68 7.04 -26.83
C ILE A 8 1.87 7.29 -25.57
N GLY A 9 2.31 6.67 -24.46
CA GLY A 9 1.67 6.77 -23.16
C GLY A 9 2.22 7.99 -22.43
N PHE A 10 1.37 8.62 -21.63
CA PHE A 10 1.79 9.63 -20.69
C PHE A 10 2.88 9.06 -19.78
N VAL A 11 3.95 9.82 -19.55
CA VAL A 11 4.98 9.50 -18.57
C VAL A 11 4.64 10.18 -17.26
N VAL A 12 5.04 9.55 -16.16
CA VAL A 12 4.82 10.02 -14.79
C VAL A 12 6.12 9.94 -14.01
N LYS A 13 6.31 10.83 -13.07
CA LYS A 13 7.49 10.80 -12.21
C LYS A 13 7.36 9.69 -11.17
N ALA A 14 8.46 8.99 -10.94
CA ALA A 14 8.57 7.98 -9.91
C ALA A 14 9.97 7.97 -9.29
N LEU A 15 10.03 7.58 -8.02
CA LEU A 15 11.27 7.31 -7.32
C LEU A 15 11.61 5.83 -7.48
N LEU A 16 12.50 5.54 -8.41
CA LEU A 16 12.88 4.18 -8.80
C LEU A 16 14.11 3.73 -8.00
N LEU A 17 14.00 2.60 -7.34
CA LEU A 17 15.15 1.86 -6.80
C LEU A 17 15.82 1.17 -7.98
N THR A 18 16.89 1.76 -8.52
CA THR A 18 17.62 1.24 -9.69
C THR A 18 18.58 0.12 -9.30
N GLU A 19 19.24 0.30 -8.16
CA GLU A 19 20.10 -0.67 -7.47
C GLU A 19 19.94 -0.50 -5.97
N TYR A 20 20.42 -1.44 -5.18
CA TYR A 20 20.42 -1.26 -3.72
C TYR A 20 21.21 -0.01 -3.35
N LYS A 21 20.61 0.79 -2.46
CA LYS A 21 21.10 2.10 -1.99
C LYS A 21 21.12 3.21 -3.05
N GLN A 22 20.49 2.98 -4.21
CA GLN A 22 20.36 3.98 -5.26
C GLN A 22 18.89 4.20 -5.61
N LEU A 23 18.41 5.41 -5.35
CA LEU A 23 17.07 5.88 -5.70
C LEU A 23 17.22 7.01 -6.72
N GLU A 24 16.52 6.90 -7.83
CA GLU A 24 16.51 7.90 -8.89
C GLU A 24 15.10 8.41 -9.13
N LEU A 25 14.95 9.74 -9.13
CA LEU A 25 13.72 10.36 -9.61
C LEU A 25 13.76 10.34 -11.14
N THR A 26 12.89 9.55 -11.72
CA THR A 26 12.86 9.32 -13.17
C THR A 26 11.45 9.33 -13.72
N GLU A 27 11.31 9.36 -15.03
CA GLU A 27 10.04 9.19 -15.72
C GLU A 27 9.83 7.72 -16.07
N ILE A 28 8.65 7.21 -15.76
CA ILE A 28 8.21 5.86 -16.12
C ILE A 28 6.89 5.95 -16.91
N PRO A 29 6.53 4.96 -17.70
CA PRO A 29 5.19 4.90 -18.30
C PRO A 29 4.12 4.96 -17.21
N GLN A 30 3.05 5.73 -17.45
CA GLN A 30 1.88 5.73 -16.56
C GLN A 30 1.35 4.28 -16.44
N PRO A 31 0.98 3.83 -15.23
CA PRO A 31 0.41 2.50 -15.04
C PRO A 31 -0.83 2.28 -15.92
N GLU A 32 -0.90 1.13 -16.58
CA GLU A 32 -2.10 0.70 -17.29
C GLU A 32 -3.23 0.42 -16.31
N VAL A 33 -4.46 0.79 -16.70
CA VAL A 33 -5.65 0.55 -15.91
C VAL A 33 -6.30 -0.75 -16.35
N GLY A 34 -6.15 -1.80 -15.56
CA GLY A 34 -6.83 -3.06 -15.77
C GLY A 34 -8.36 -2.92 -15.69
N ALA A 35 -9.10 -3.92 -16.18
CA ALA A 35 -10.56 -3.84 -16.19
C ALA A 35 -11.18 -3.68 -14.79
N GLU A 36 -10.53 -4.17 -13.75
CA GLU A 36 -10.95 -4.12 -12.34
C GLU A 36 -10.06 -3.21 -11.48
N ASP A 37 -9.19 -2.42 -12.12
CA ASP A 37 -8.25 -1.56 -11.41
C ASP A 37 -8.74 -0.11 -11.35
N VAL A 38 -8.30 0.57 -10.32
CA VAL A 38 -8.47 2.00 -10.08
C VAL A 38 -7.11 2.66 -10.23
N LEU A 39 -7.00 3.66 -11.09
CA LEU A 39 -5.82 4.52 -11.19
C LEU A 39 -5.94 5.64 -10.17
N ILE A 40 -5.00 5.73 -9.28
CA ILE A 40 -4.96 6.72 -8.21
C ILE A 40 -3.83 7.71 -8.48
N GLN A 41 -4.14 9.00 -8.50
CA GLN A 41 -3.16 10.06 -8.41
C GLN A 41 -2.75 10.19 -6.95
N VAL A 42 -1.51 9.82 -6.64
CA VAL A 42 -0.98 9.83 -5.28
C VAL A 42 -0.83 11.27 -4.78
N GLN A 43 -1.37 11.55 -3.61
CA GLN A 43 -1.27 12.85 -2.93
C GLN A 43 -0.30 12.80 -1.75
N ALA A 44 -0.23 11.66 -1.07
CA ALA A 44 0.70 11.41 0.01
C ALA A 44 1.11 9.94 0.05
N CYS A 45 2.36 9.67 0.37
CA CYS A 45 2.87 8.32 0.60
C CYS A 45 3.83 8.33 1.78
N GLY A 46 3.60 7.45 2.76
CA GLY A 46 4.47 7.23 3.91
C GLY A 46 5.74 6.49 3.51
N ILE A 47 6.80 6.70 4.30
CA ILE A 47 8.03 5.93 4.22
C ILE A 47 8.07 4.97 5.40
N CYS A 48 7.88 3.69 5.13
CA CYS A 48 7.94 2.63 6.13
C CYS A 48 9.38 2.22 6.43
N GLY A 49 9.64 1.74 7.64
CA GLY A 49 10.92 1.11 7.96
C GLY A 49 11.27 -0.06 7.02
N SER A 50 10.24 -0.74 6.49
CA SER A 50 10.43 -1.80 5.51
C SER A 50 10.95 -1.28 4.16
N ASP A 51 10.71 -0.02 3.81
CA ASP A 51 11.27 0.60 2.59
C ASP A 51 12.77 0.87 2.77
N ILE A 52 13.20 1.26 3.97
CA ILE A 52 14.63 1.42 4.30
C ILE A 52 15.36 0.08 4.15
N HIS A 53 14.78 -1.01 4.70
CA HIS A 53 15.35 -2.36 4.54
C HIS A 53 15.24 -2.90 3.10
N GLY A 54 14.32 -2.37 2.32
CA GLY A 54 14.24 -2.63 0.88
C GLY A 54 15.32 -1.92 0.10
N TRP A 55 15.53 -0.64 0.44
CA TRP A 55 16.54 0.19 -0.18
C TRP A 55 17.96 -0.34 0.03
N ASP A 56 18.31 -0.77 1.23
CA ASP A 56 19.64 -1.31 1.55
C ASP A 56 19.82 -2.78 1.16
N GLY A 57 18.75 -3.45 0.75
CA GLY A 57 18.75 -4.86 0.33
C GLY A 57 18.65 -5.86 1.49
N SER A 58 18.64 -5.42 2.74
CA SER A 58 18.63 -6.31 3.92
C SER A 58 17.37 -7.14 4.07
N SER A 59 16.23 -6.67 3.49
CA SER A 59 14.98 -7.42 3.49
C SER A 59 14.96 -8.61 2.53
N GLY A 60 15.79 -8.60 1.48
CA GLY A 60 15.80 -9.59 0.39
C GLY A 60 14.51 -9.65 -0.44
N ARG A 61 13.54 -8.76 -0.19
CA ARG A 61 12.20 -8.80 -0.83
C ARG A 61 11.99 -7.74 -1.89
N ARG A 62 12.73 -6.64 -1.83
CA ARG A 62 12.67 -5.58 -2.83
C ARG A 62 13.85 -5.71 -3.77
N ILE A 63 13.58 -6.26 -4.93
CA ILE A 63 14.60 -6.54 -5.94
C ILE A 63 14.56 -5.44 -7.00
N PRO A 64 15.63 -4.66 -7.16
CA PRO A 64 15.72 -3.63 -8.20
C PRO A 64 15.61 -4.22 -9.63
N PRO A 65 15.12 -3.45 -10.63
CA PRO A 65 14.53 -2.12 -10.49
C PRO A 65 13.09 -2.18 -9.97
N LEU A 66 12.72 -1.28 -9.04
CA LEU A 66 11.40 -1.27 -8.41
C LEU A 66 11.01 0.13 -7.94
N VAL A 67 9.77 0.53 -8.16
CA VAL A 67 9.15 1.65 -7.43
C VAL A 67 8.55 1.10 -6.14
N MET A 68 9.05 1.56 -4.99
CA MET A 68 8.58 1.16 -3.67
C MET A 68 7.38 2.03 -3.22
N GLY A 69 7.05 1.99 -1.92
CA GLY A 69 5.96 2.74 -1.32
C GLY A 69 4.64 1.95 -1.31
N HIS A 70 4.04 1.85 -0.13
CA HIS A 70 2.86 1.01 0.10
C HIS A 70 1.87 1.61 1.11
N GLU A 71 2.17 2.74 1.69
CA GLU A 71 1.35 3.49 2.64
C GLU A 71 0.88 4.78 1.98
N ALA A 72 -0.17 4.75 1.16
CA ALA A 72 -0.52 5.92 0.35
C ALA A 72 -2.01 6.22 0.31
N SER A 73 -2.28 7.47 -0.04
CA SER A 73 -3.61 8.02 -0.29
C SER A 73 -3.58 8.95 -1.50
N GLY A 74 -4.74 9.16 -2.11
CA GLY A 74 -4.84 10.01 -3.28
C GLY A 74 -6.25 10.18 -3.79
N VAL A 75 -6.33 10.58 -5.06
CA VAL A 75 -7.59 10.82 -5.77
C VAL A 75 -7.69 9.87 -6.96
N VAL A 76 -8.85 9.28 -7.14
CA VAL A 76 -9.13 8.44 -8.31
C VAL A 76 -9.04 9.27 -9.58
N ALA A 77 -8.11 8.93 -10.47
CA ALA A 77 -7.90 9.60 -11.76
C ALA A 77 -8.63 8.90 -12.91
N ALA A 78 -8.72 7.56 -12.85
CA ALA A 78 -9.47 6.77 -13.81
C ALA A 78 -9.88 5.44 -13.19
N VAL A 79 -10.87 4.78 -13.79
CA VAL A 79 -11.38 3.47 -13.36
C VAL A 79 -11.47 2.52 -14.53
N GLY A 80 -11.19 1.25 -14.26
CA GLY A 80 -11.36 0.17 -15.23
C GLY A 80 -12.83 -0.08 -15.55
N ARG A 81 -13.10 -0.66 -16.73
CA ARG A 81 -14.47 -0.86 -17.26
C ARG A 81 -15.39 -1.72 -16.39
N ARG A 82 -14.87 -2.50 -15.45
CA ARG A 82 -15.63 -3.35 -14.52
C ARG A 82 -15.69 -2.79 -13.10
N VAL A 83 -15.01 -1.70 -12.84
CA VAL A 83 -15.09 -0.99 -11.56
C VAL A 83 -16.47 -0.36 -11.41
N THR A 84 -17.13 -0.59 -10.31
CA THR A 84 -18.47 -0.07 -10.02
C THR A 84 -18.54 0.72 -8.71
N GLY A 85 -17.60 0.50 -7.81
CA GLY A 85 -17.58 1.11 -6.49
C GLY A 85 -16.93 2.49 -6.43
N PHE A 86 -16.21 2.93 -7.47
CA PHE A 86 -15.46 4.19 -7.47
C PHE A 86 -15.66 4.99 -8.75
N SER A 87 -15.44 6.30 -8.63
CA SER A 87 -15.50 7.26 -9.73
C SER A 87 -14.30 8.22 -9.67
N THR A 88 -13.95 8.80 -10.81
CA THR A 88 -12.94 9.87 -10.88
C THR A 88 -13.29 11.00 -9.91
N GLY A 89 -12.31 11.43 -9.12
CA GLY A 89 -12.46 12.45 -8.09
C GLY A 89 -12.66 11.90 -6.68
N ASP A 90 -12.98 10.61 -6.51
CA ASP A 90 -13.10 10.00 -5.19
C ASP A 90 -11.75 10.07 -4.44
N ARG A 91 -11.82 10.45 -3.17
CA ARG A 91 -10.66 10.46 -2.26
C ARG A 91 -10.50 9.07 -1.65
N VAL A 92 -9.31 8.51 -1.74
CA VAL A 92 -9.09 7.11 -1.39
C VAL A 92 -7.74 6.87 -0.70
N ALA A 93 -7.70 5.80 0.10
CA ALA A 93 -6.51 5.06 0.49
C ALA A 93 -6.67 3.61 0.03
N PHE A 94 -5.63 2.81 0.11
CA PHE A 94 -5.69 1.41 -0.29
C PHE A 94 -4.88 0.52 0.66
N ASP A 95 -5.28 -0.75 0.74
CA ASP A 95 -4.46 -1.80 1.33
C ASP A 95 -3.35 -2.17 0.34
N SER A 96 -2.13 -2.21 0.82
CA SER A 96 -0.98 -2.59 -0.03
C SER A 96 -0.98 -4.08 -0.38
N MET A 97 -1.74 -4.89 0.35
CA MET A 97 -1.78 -6.34 0.16
C MET A 97 -2.84 -6.74 -0.88
N VAL A 98 -2.39 -7.34 -1.96
CA VAL A 98 -3.26 -7.90 -2.99
C VAL A 98 -3.46 -9.39 -2.73
N SER A 99 -4.59 -9.75 -2.14
CA SER A 99 -4.98 -11.15 -1.92
C SER A 99 -5.45 -11.82 -3.21
N CYS A 100 -5.31 -13.15 -3.32
CA CYS A 100 -5.74 -13.89 -4.52
C CYS A 100 -7.27 -14.08 -4.62
N GLY A 101 -8.02 -13.91 -3.54
CA GLY A 101 -9.47 -14.07 -3.49
C GLY A 101 -9.97 -15.53 -3.55
N SER A 102 -9.11 -16.52 -3.84
CA SER A 102 -9.53 -17.90 -4.15
C SER A 102 -8.95 -18.98 -3.22
N CYS A 103 -7.88 -18.73 -2.47
CA CYS A 103 -7.34 -19.70 -1.53
C CYS A 103 -8.27 -19.93 -0.33
N TRP A 104 -7.97 -20.92 0.48
CA TRP A 104 -8.78 -21.28 1.64
C TRP A 104 -8.98 -20.09 2.58
N TYR A 105 -7.91 -19.38 2.94
CA TYR A 105 -7.96 -18.21 3.83
C TYR A 105 -8.82 -17.07 3.25
N CYS A 106 -8.66 -16.77 1.96
CA CYS A 106 -9.47 -15.73 1.33
C CYS A 106 -10.97 -16.05 1.38
N ARG A 107 -11.33 -17.32 1.16
CA ARG A 107 -12.74 -17.78 1.23
C ARG A 107 -13.31 -17.77 2.64
N GLN A 108 -12.47 -17.79 3.67
CA GLN A 108 -12.86 -17.64 5.08
C GLN A 108 -12.86 -16.18 5.55
N GLY A 109 -12.61 -15.20 4.66
CA GLY A 109 -12.52 -13.79 5.02
C GLY A 109 -11.19 -13.36 5.67
N ALA A 110 -10.23 -14.29 5.82
CA ALA A 110 -8.91 -14.03 6.37
C ALA A 110 -7.91 -13.68 5.27
N ALA A 111 -8.20 -12.63 4.50
CA ALA A 111 -7.40 -12.21 3.34
C ALA A 111 -5.93 -11.89 3.71
N ASN A 112 -5.69 -11.38 4.91
CA ASN A 112 -4.36 -11.13 5.46
C ASN A 112 -3.49 -12.40 5.58
N LEU A 113 -4.09 -13.56 5.61
CA LEU A 113 -3.42 -14.87 5.62
C LEU A 113 -3.35 -15.53 4.23
N CYS A 114 -3.65 -14.78 3.16
CA CYS A 114 -3.63 -15.31 1.80
C CYS A 114 -2.30 -16.01 1.47
N GLU A 115 -2.38 -17.24 0.99
CA GLU A 115 -1.20 -18.05 0.62
C GLU A 115 -0.46 -17.47 -0.60
N ASN A 116 -1.20 -16.81 -1.49
CA ASN A 116 -0.69 -16.21 -2.73
C ASN A 116 -0.77 -14.68 -2.68
N ARG A 117 -0.56 -14.10 -1.49
CA ARG A 117 -0.60 -12.65 -1.34
C ARG A 117 0.56 -11.99 -2.07
N MET A 118 0.27 -10.85 -2.65
CA MET A 118 1.23 -9.97 -3.28
C MET A 118 1.14 -8.60 -2.60
N VAL A 119 2.24 -7.85 -2.60
CA VAL A 119 2.30 -6.53 -1.94
C VAL A 119 2.81 -5.50 -2.94
N LEU A 120 2.08 -4.39 -3.06
CA LEU A 120 2.48 -3.25 -3.90
C LEU A 120 3.82 -2.68 -3.42
N GLY A 121 4.68 -2.32 -4.35
CA GLY A 121 6.02 -1.81 -4.03
C GLY A 121 6.98 -2.83 -3.42
N VAL A 122 6.63 -4.12 -3.48
CA VAL A 122 7.45 -5.23 -3.00
C VAL A 122 7.55 -6.29 -4.10
N SER A 123 8.75 -6.80 -4.34
CA SER A 123 8.97 -7.93 -5.25
C SER A 123 8.84 -9.23 -4.46
N CYS A 124 7.72 -9.93 -4.60
CA CYS A 124 7.53 -11.26 -4.03
C CYS A 124 7.61 -12.30 -5.14
N GLY A 125 8.71 -13.04 -5.20
CA GLY A 125 8.93 -14.00 -6.27
C GLY A 125 8.94 -13.32 -7.65
N GLU A 126 8.13 -13.81 -8.57
CA GLU A 126 7.98 -13.22 -9.91
C GLU A 126 7.01 -12.01 -9.95
N TYR A 127 6.32 -11.72 -8.86
CA TYR A 127 5.40 -10.60 -8.80
C TYR A 127 6.17 -9.30 -8.60
N ARG A 128 6.08 -8.46 -9.61
CA ARG A 128 6.64 -7.11 -9.59
C ARG A 128 5.55 -6.11 -9.95
N ARG A 129 4.98 -5.51 -8.93
CA ARG A 129 4.05 -4.40 -9.10
C ARG A 129 4.65 -3.16 -8.45
N TYR A 130 4.71 -2.07 -9.20
CA TYR A 130 5.20 -0.81 -8.69
C TYR A 130 4.31 -0.31 -7.55
N GLY A 131 4.96 0.33 -6.59
CA GLY A 131 4.31 0.96 -5.44
C GLY A 131 4.01 2.44 -5.68
N ALA A 132 3.77 3.13 -4.58
CA ALA A 132 3.23 4.48 -4.58
C ALA A 132 4.27 5.60 -4.45
N PHE A 133 5.58 5.31 -4.51
CA PHE A 133 6.58 6.36 -4.70
C PHE A 133 6.60 6.84 -6.16
N ALA A 134 5.41 7.18 -6.67
CA ALA A 134 5.15 7.67 -8.01
C ALA A 134 3.94 8.60 -8.01
N GLU A 135 3.78 9.41 -9.05
CA GLU A 135 2.62 10.30 -9.19
C GLU A 135 1.31 9.51 -9.35
N TYR A 136 1.37 8.30 -9.91
CA TYR A 136 0.20 7.45 -10.12
C TYR A 136 0.49 5.99 -9.79
N ILE A 137 -0.52 5.31 -9.26
CA ILE A 137 -0.53 3.87 -9.03
C ILE A 137 -1.84 3.25 -9.51
N SER A 138 -1.77 2.07 -10.12
CA SER A 138 -2.95 1.29 -10.50
C SER A 138 -3.12 0.11 -9.56
N VAL A 139 -4.27 0.02 -8.90
CA VAL A 139 -4.56 -0.99 -7.88
C VAL A 139 -5.93 -1.63 -8.09
N PRO A 140 -6.13 -2.91 -7.72
CA PRO A 140 -7.45 -3.55 -7.80
C PRO A 140 -8.50 -2.84 -6.95
N GLU A 141 -9.72 -2.65 -7.47
CA GLU A 141 -10.85 -2.01 -6.78
C GLU A 141 -11.05 -2.56 -5.36
N ARG A 142 -10.92 -3.87 -5.17
CA ARG A 142 -11.20 -4.57 -3.91
C ARG A 142 -10.30 -4.22 -2.73
N ILE A 143 -9.18 -3.53 -2.98
CA ILE A 143 -8.27 -3.07 -1.93
C ILE A 143 -8.32 -1.55 -1.72
N VAL A 144 -9.25 -0.86 -2.37
CA VAL A 144 -9.42 0.59 -2.30
C VAL A 144 -10.52 0.95 -1.31
N TYR A 145 -10.30 1.99 -0.52
CA TYR A 145 -11.22 2.48 0.50
C TYR A 145 -11.43 3.98 0.35
N ARG A 146 -12.70 4.44 0.38
CA ARG A 146 -12.97 5.87 0.45
C ARG A 146 -12.54 6.45 1.77
N ILE A 147 -12.00 7.65 1.72
CA ILE A 147 -11.66 8.43 2.91
C ILE A 147 -12.58 9.66 3.00
N PRO A 148 -12.94 10.09 4.23
CA PRO A 148 -13.73 11.30 4.42
C PRO A 148 -13.04 12.54 3.84
N ASP A 149 -13.83 13.51 3.35
CA ASP A 149 -13.32 14.78 2.81
C ASP A 149 -12.52 15.58 3.85
N SER A 150 -12.87 15.44 5.12
CA SER A 150 -12.20 16.10 6.24
C SER A 150 -10.84 15.49 6.61
N LEU A 151 -10.50 14.28 6.12
CA LEU A 151 -9.25 13.62 6.46
C LEU A 151 -8.15 14.08 5.49
N PRO A 152 -7.07 14.74 5.96
CA PRO A 152 -5.92 15.09 5.12
C PRO A 152 -5.27 13.85 4.50
N PHE A 153 -4.73 13.99 3.29
CA PHE A 153 -4.10 12.86 2.60
C PHE A 153 -2.89 12.31 3.35
N GLU A 154 -2.12 13.17 4.01
CA GLU A 154 -0.98 12.77 4.83
C GLU A 154 -1.41 11.86 5.99
N HIS A 155 -2.55 12.16 6.62
CA HIS A 155 -3.11 11.30 7.66
C HIS A 155 -3.72 10.03 7.08
N ALA A 156 -4.36 10.13 5.91
CA ALA A 156 -4.92 8.97 5.24
C ALA A 156 -3.84 7.98 4.76
N ALA A 157 -2.66 8.46 4.37
CA ALA A 157 -1.54 7.60 4.03
C ALA A 157 -1.07 6.75 5.22
N MET A 158 -1.30 7.19 6.46
CA MET A 158 -0.97 6.42 7.66
C MET A 158 -1.97 5.31 7.99
N ILE A 159 -3.09 5.19 7.27
CA ILE A 159 -4.15 4.20 7.58
C ILE A 159 -3.59 2.77 7.56
N GLU A 160 -2.65 2.47 6.68
CA GLU A 160 -1.99 1.15 6.64
C GLU A 160 -1.30 0.86 7.97
N ALA A 161 -0.43 1.74 8.44
CA ALA A 161 0.28 1.59 9.72
C ALA A 161 -0.69 1.60 10.93
N VAL A 162 -1.75 2.41 10.89
CA VAL A 162 -2.83 2.40 11.91
C VAL A 162 -3.51 1.05 11.95
N SER A 163 -3.79 0.44 10.78
CA SER A 163 -4.46 -0.86 10.70
C SER A 163 -3.64 -1.96 11.37
N VAL A 164 -2.31 -1.92 11.26
CA VAL A 164 -1.39 -2.84 11.94
C VAL A 164 -1.50 -2.70 13.46
N ALA A 165 -1.50 -1.46 13.96
CA ALA A 165 -1.61 -1.17 15.39
C ALA A 165 -2.98 -1.58 15.97
N VAL A 166 -4.07 -1.28 15.25
CA VAL A 166 -5.43 -1.67 15.63
C VAL A 166 -5.57 -3.19 15.62
N HIS A 167 -5.03 -3.87 14.62
CA HIS A 167 -5.05 -5.33 14.55
C HIS A 167 -4.31 -5.96 15.74
N ALA A 168 -3.13 -5.44 16.08
CA ALA A 168 -2.37 -5.90 17.26
C ALA A 168 -3.15 -5.69 18.56
N ALA A 169 -3.79 -4.54 18.73
CA ALA A 169 -4.64 -4.26 19.89
C ALA A 169 -5.83 -5.23 19.97
N ASN A 170 -6.50 -5.51 18.85
CA ASN A 170 -7.63 -6.43 18.78
C ASN A 170 -7.24 -7.90 19.07
N LEU A 171 -6.01 -8.29 18.79
CA LEU A 171 -5.50 -9.64 19.11
C LEU A 171 -5.06 -9.76 20.58
N THR A 172 -4.88 -8.65 21.27
CA THR A 172 -4.46 -8.63 22.68
C THR A 172 -5.69 -8.51 23.57
N PRO A 173 -5.92 -9.43 24.50
CA PRO A 173 -7.08 -9.35 25.41
C PRO A 173 -6.87 -8.23 26.44
N VAL A 174 -7.16 -7.00 26.05
CA VAL A 174 -7.09 -5.81 26.91
C VAL A 174 -8.48 -5.51 27.42
N ALA A 175 -8.62 -5.36 28.74
CA ALA A 175 -9.87 -5.00 29.41
C ALA A 175 -9.76 -3.62 30.06
N LEU A 176 -10.91 -3.03 30.39
CA LEU A 176 -10.98 -1.76 31.10
C LEU A 176 -10.24 -1.83 32.45
N GLY A 177 -9.28 -0.94 32.65
CA GLY A 177 -8.46 -0.89 33.87
C GLY A 177 -7.17 -1.69 33.80
N ASP A 178 -6.90 -2.39 32.72
CA ASP A 178 -5.63 -3.07 32.52
C ASP A 178 -4.48 -2.07 32.30
N THR A 179 -3.29 -2.51 32.64
CA THR A 179 -2.05 -1.78 32.34
C THR A 179 -1.34 -2.47 31.18
N ALA A 180 -1.18 -1.75 30.07
CA ALA A 180 -0.47 -2.24 28.89
C ALA A 180 0.92 -1.57 28.77
N VAL A 181 1.91 -2.35 28.39
CA VAL A 181 3.28 -1.86 28.11
C VAL A 181 3.58 -2.10 26.63
N VAL A 182 3.93 -1.02 25.93
CA VAL A 182 4.37 -1.08 24.54
C VAL A 182 5.88 -0.92 24.51
N VAL A 183 6.58 -1.95 23.98
CA VAL A 183 8.04 -1.91 23.83
C VAL A 183 8.38 -1.45 22.42
N GLY A 184 9.01 -0.28 22.33
CA GLY A 184 9.34 0.41 21.08
C GLY A 184 8.51 1.66 20.86
N SER A 185 9.18 2.79 20.59
CA SER A 185 8.57 4.12 20.42
C SER A 185 8.67 4.64 18.98
N GLY A 186 8.81 3.74 18.01
CA GLY A 186 8.65 4.07 16.59
C GLY A 186 7.18 4.30 16.23
N MET A 187 6.90 4.60 14.97
CA MET A 187 5.54 4.90 14.47
C MET A 187 4.52 3.85 14.92
N ILE A 188 4.77 2.57 14.68
CA ILE A 188 3.86 1.48 15.07
C ILE A 188 3.64 1.43 16.58
N GLY A 189 4.69 1.60 17.40
CA GLY A 189 4.54 1.63 18.86
C GLY A 189 3.70 2.79 19.35
N LEU A 190 3.88 3.99 18.79
CA LEU A 190 3.06 5.16 19.13
C LEU A 190 1.60 5.00 18.69
N LEU A 191 1.35 4.39 17.54
CA LEU A 191 -0.01 4.06 17.07
C LEU A 191 -0.63 2.95 17.92
N ALA A 192 0.14 1.95 18.35
CA ALA A 192 -0.33 0.90 19.28
C ALA A 192 -0.77 1.47 20.62
N VAL A 193 -0.01 2.41 21.19
CA VAL A 193 -0.44 3.12 22.43
C VAL A 193 -1.78 3.81 22.23
N GLN A 194 -1.99 4.48 21.10
CA GLN A 194 -3.26 5.14 20.79
C GLN A 194 -4.41 4.13 20.62
N ALA A 195 -4.16 3.04 19.87
CA ALA A 195 -5.16 2.00 19.64
C ALA A 195 -5.58 1.32 20.95
N ILE A 196 -4.63 0.98 21.81
CA ILE A 196 -4.90 0.39 23.14
C ILE A 196 -5.70 1.35 24.03
N ARG A 197 -5.35 2.64 24.04
CA ARG A 197 -6.09 3.65 24.80
C ARG A 197 -7.55 3.82 24.33
N LEU A 198 -7.82 3.57 23.06
CA LEU A 198 -9.18 3.61 22.51
C LEU A 198 -9.97 2.31 22.82
N ALA A 199 -9.28 1.23 23.10
CA ALA A 199 -9.88 -0.05 23.48
C ALA A 199 -10.28 -0.12 24.97
N GLY A 200 -9.83 0.81 25.84
CA GLY A 200 -10.13 0.91 27.28
C GLY A 200 -8.97 1.35 28.10
#